data_887bab929ed540086a6686cc470dd2b4
#
_entry.id   887bab929ed540086a6686cc470dd2b4
#
_cell.length_a   1.000
_cell.length_b   1.000
_cell.length_c   1.000
_cell.angle_alpha   90.00
_cell.angle_beta   90.00
_cell.angle_gamma   90.00
#
_symmetry.space_group_name_H-M   'P 1'
#
loop_
_entity.id
_entity.type
_entity.pdbx_description
1 polymer ?
#
loop_
_entity_poly.entity_id
_entity_poly.type
_entity_poly.pdbx_seq_one_letter_code
_entity_poly.pdbx_strand_id
1 'polypeptide(L)'
;MITGTYKLAGTVIRVDSLHPSVHTLCREYASEETPDFGVTVTPGDIRAEAERSARQDMPEDYLETMAVYRKIAEAMPSFDTLLFHGSAICLDGEGYLFTARSGTGKSTHTRLWREVFGDRAFMVNDDKPLLKVTAGGVLVCGTPWDGKHHLSTNTTVPLKAVCMLHRGKENEIHPVSPAEALPALLEQCYRPERTEAFLRTLTLLNTLSGTVAFYRMHCNMSAEAAAVAHAAMSAPHEPAVRKPDRVSDQSR
;
A
#
# COMPACT_ATOMS: atom_id res chain seq x y z
N MET A 1 16.15 11.41 -23.01
CA MET A 1 15.26 11.38 -21.85
C MET A 1 13.83 11.26 -22.38
N ILE A 2 13.04 10.37 -21.81
CA ILE A 2 11.66 10.10 -22.22
C ILE A 2 10.77 10.66 -21.11
N THR A 3 9.70 11.37 -21.48
CA THR A 3 8.81 12.04 -20.52
C THR A 3 7.40 11.47 -20.65
N GLY A 4 6.76 11.20 -19.52
CA GLY A 4 5.35 10.83 -19.43
C GLY A 4 4.69 11.41 -18.19
N THR A 5 3.38 11.50 -18.18
CA THR A 5 2.58 12.01 -17.06
C THR A 5 1.57 10.95 -16.64
N TYR A 6 1.48 10.68 -15.34
CA TYR A 6 0.69 9.57 -14.78
C TYR A 6 -0.06 10.03 -13.54
N LYS A 7 -1.26 9.49 -13.33
CA LYS A 7 -2.08 9.79 -12.16
C LYS A 7 -2.13 8.59 -11.23
N LEU A 8 -1.55 8.72 -10.04
CA LEU A 8 -1.49 7.69 -9.00
C LEU A 8 -2.16 8.20 -7.73
N ALA A 9 -3.12 7.47 -7.21
CA ALA A 9 -3.87 7.86 -6.01
C ALA A 9 -4.41 9.32 -6.08
N GLY A 10 -4.83 9.75 -7.26
CA GLY A 10 -5.34 11.10 -7.51
C GLY A 10 -4.27 12.20 -7.63
N THR A 11 -2.99 11.88 -7.54
CA THR A 11 -1.86 12.80 -7.71
C THR A 11 -1.25 12.62 -9.10
N VAL A 12 -1.03 13.71 -9.82
CA VAL A 12 -0.51 13.72 -11.18
C VAL A 12 1.01 13.94 -11.15
N ILE A 13 1.75 13.02 -11.75
CA ILE A 13 3.21 12.94 -11.64
C ILE A 13 3.84 12.96 -13.02
N ARG A 14 4.76 13.91 -13.28
CA ARG A 14 5.63 13.84 -14.45
C ARG A 14 6.82 12.94 -14.16
N VAL A 15 7.10 12.02 -15.06
CA VAL A 15 8.24 11.10 -14.98
C VAL A 15 9.16 11.34 -16.17
N ASP A 16 10.42 11.68 -15.89
CA ASP A 16 11.50 11.81 -16.86
C ASP A 16 12.48 10.65 -16.65
N SER A 17 12.59 9.74 -17.61
CA SER A 17 13.40 8.51 -17.54
C SER A 17 14.40 8.37 -18.69
N LEU A 18 15.33 7.44 -18.56
CA LEU A 18 16.32 7.09 -19.58
C LEU A 18 15.82 5.95 -20.49
N HIS A 19 15.04 5.01 -19.92
CA HIS A 19 14.51 3.83 -20.60
C HIS A 19 12.98 3.91 -20.75
N PRO A 20 12.40 3.24 -21.77
CA PRO A 20 10.96 3.25 -21.99
C PRO A 20 10.16 2.36 -21.03
N SER A 21 10.82 1.50 -20.27
CA SER A 21 10.17 0.45 -19.46
C SER A 21 9.19 0.99 -18.42
N VAL A 22 9.52 2.10 -17.74
CA VAL A 22 8.61 2.73 -16.79
C VAL A 22 7.36 3.29 -17.47
N HIS A 23 7.49 3.83 -18.68
CA HIS A 23 6.35 4.38 -19.42
C HIS A 23 5.43 3.27 -19.93
N THR A 24 5.99 2.12 -20.32
CA THR A 24 5.23 0.92 -20.65
C THR A 24 4.48 0.38 -19.43
N LEU A 25 5.15 0.32 -18.29
CA LEU A 25 4.59 -0.12 -17.01
C LEU A 25 3.41 0.79 -16.57
N CYS A 26 3.58 2.10 -16.69
CA CYS A 26 2.60 3.10 -16.23
C CYS A 26 1.51 3.42 -17.25
N ARG A 27 1.45 2.74 -18.41
CA ARG A 27 0.56 3.09 -19.54
C ARG A 27 -0.91 3.26 -19.14
N GLU A 28 -1.44 2.40 -18.29
CA GLU A 28 -2.84 2.45 -17.84
C GLU A 28 -3.15 3.59 -16.84
N TYR A 29 -2.10 4.27 -16.39
CA TYR A 29 -2.17 5.39 -15.46
C TYR A 29 -1.89 6.73 -16.16
N ALA A 30 -1.74 6.74 -17.50
CA ALA A 30 -1.43 7.95 -18.25
C ALA A 30 -2.47 9.06 -18.00
N SER A 31 -2.01 10.31 -17.93
CA SER A 31 -2.83 11.48 -17.68
C SER A 31 -2.38 12.66 -18.55
N GLU A 32 -3.34 13.50 -18.96
CA GLU A 32 -3.09 14.77 -19.65
C GLU A 32 -3.22 15.98 -18.72
N GLU A 33 -3.51 15.73 -17.42
CA GLU A 33 -3.63 16.78 -16.41
C GLU A 33 -2.27 17.42 -16.10
N THR A 34 -2.30 18.66 -15.58
CA THR A 34 -1.08 19.35 -15.13
C THR A 34 -0.44 18.59 -13.97
N PRO A 35 0.86 18.26 -14.03
CA PRO A 35 1.54 17.56 -12.96
C PRO A 35 1.59 18.35 -11.65
N ASP A 36 1.27 17.68 -10.55
CA ASP A 36 1.45 18.22 -9.19
C ASP A 36 2.93 18.27 -8.81
N PHE A 37 3.70 17.29 -9.29
CA PHE A 37 5.18 17.26 -9.14
C PHE A 37 5.83 16.42 -10.24
N GLY A 38 7.18 16.46 -10.29
CA GLY A 38 7.96 15.67 -11.24
C GLY A 38 9.06 14.87 -10.58
N VAL A 39 9.36 13.72 -11.16
CA VAL A 39 10.53 12.90 -10.82
C VAL A 39 11.40 12.71 -12.06
N THR A 40 12.70 12.89 -11.91
CA THR A 40 13.70 12.66 -12.94
C THR A 40 14.69 11.63 -12.46
N VAL A 41 14.96 10.60 -13.27
CA VAL A 41 15.93 9.56 -12.93
C VAL A 41 17.25 9.82 -13.67
N THR A 42 18.33 9.60 -12.95
CA THR A 42 19.70 9.72 -13.44
C THR A 42 20.41 8.36 -13.41
N PRO A 43 21.53 8.19 -14.14
CA PRO A 43 22.35 6.97 -14.00
C PRO A 43 22.83 6.70 -12.58
N GLY A 44 22.95 7.76 -11.76
CA GLY A 44 23.28 7.65 -10.33
C GLY A 44 22.19 6.97 -9.52
N ASP A 45 20.93 7.27 -9.81
CA ASP A 45 19.79 6.66 -9.15
C ASP A 45 19.70 5.16 -9.47
N ILE A 46 19.94 4.77 -10.73
CA ILE A 46 19.96 3.37 -11.17
C ILE A 46 21.06 2.59 -10.43
N ARG A 47 22.28 3.16 -10.35
CA ARG A 47 23.39 2.54 -9.58
C ARG A 47 23.03 2.38 -8.11
N ALA A 48 22.41 3.37 -7.50
CA ALA A 48 21.98 3.29 -6.11
C ALA A 48 20.93 2.18 -5.88
N GLU A 49 20.01 1.94 -6.84
CA GLU A 49 19.08 0.81 -6.77
C GLU A 49 19.80 -0.53 -6.95
N ALA A 50 20.81 -0.63 -7.82
CA ALA A 50 21.64 -1.82 -7.97
C ALA A 50 22.36 -2.19 -6.67
N GLU A 51 22.91 -1.20 -5.97
CA GLU A 51 23.58 -1.37 -4.67
C GLU A 51 22.63 -1.82 -3.55
N ARG A 52 21.37 -1.35 -3.58
CA ARG A 52 20.31 -1.76 -2.64
C ARG A 52 19.75 -3.16 -2.94
N SER A 53 19.93 -3.63 -4.17
CA SER A 53 19.39 -4.93 -4.60
C SER A 53 20.20 -6.09 -4.02
N ALA A 54 19.50 -7.09 -3.48
CA ALA A 54 20.13 -8.36 -3.11
C ALA A 54 20.54 -9.22 -4.32
N ARG A 55 20.13 -8.84 -5.53
CA ARG A 55 20.45 -9.50 -6.80
C ARG A 55 21.39 -8.63 -7.60
N GLN A 56 22.50 -9.19 -8.05
CA GLN A 56 23.53 -8.45 -8.80
C GLN A 56 23.22 -8.32 -10.31
N ASP A 57 22.32 -9.15 -10.85
CA ASP A 57 22.06 -9.23 -12.31
C ASP A 57 20.67 -8.66 -12.69
N MET A 58 20.30 -7.51 -12.11
CA MET A 58 19.04 -6.88 -12.45
C MET A 58 19.23 -5.97 -13.68
N PRO A 59 18.32 -6.05 -14.70
CA PRO A 59 18.37 -5.16 -15.85
C PRO A 59 18.27 -3.67 -15.44
N GLU A 60 19.03 -2.79 -16.10
CA GLU A 60 19.06 -1.35 -15.79
C GLU A 60 17.68 -0.70 -15.91
N ASP A 61 16.90 -1.09 -16.91
CA ASP A 61 15.55 -0.59 -17.15
C ASP A 61 14.59 -0.98 -16.02
N TYR A 62 14.73 -2.18 -15.45
CA TYR A 62 13.98 -2.58 -14.24
C TYR A 62 14.42 -1.78 -13.02
N LEU A 63 15.74 -1.61 -12.81
CA LEU A 63 16.27 -0.80 -11.70
C LEU A 63 15.79 0.66 -11.81
N GLU A 64 15.69 1.20 -13.03
CA GLU A 64 15.11 2.51 -13.26
C GLU A 64 13.65 2.59 -12.81
N THR A 65 12.82 1.57 -13.12
CA THR A 65 11.43 1.55 -12.63
C THR A 65 11.36 1.61 -11.11
N MET A 66 12.29 0.94 -10.42
CA MET A 66 12.38 0.98 -8.96
C MET A 66 12.84 2.35 -8.44
N ALA A 67 13.81 2.98 -9.12
CA ALA A 67 14.27 4.33 -8.79
C ALA A 67 13.14 5.36 -8.95
N VAL A 68 12.37 5.29 -10.04
CA VAL A 68 11.19 6.14 -10.26
C VAL A 68 10.21 5.97 -9.08
N TYR A 69 9.88 4.72 -8.75
CA TYR A 69 8.90 4.46 -7.70
C TYR A 69 9.36 4.93 -6.32
N ARG A 70 10.66 4.79 -6.02
CA ARG A 70 11.25 5.30 -4.78
C ARG A 70 11.13 6.82 -4.69
N LYS A 71 11.44 7.54 -5.77
CA LYS A 71 11.29 9.01 -5.82
C LYS A 71 9.83 9.44 -5.69
N ILE A 72 8.90 8.70 -6.27
CA ILE A 72 7.47 8.92 -6.08
C ILE A 72 7.10 8.69 -4.60
N ALA A 73 7.48 7.56 -4.02
CA ALA A 73 7.19 7.22 -2.63
C ALA A 73 7.75 8.24 -1.63
N GLU A 74 8.90 8.85 -1.95
CA GLU A 74 9.52 9.93 -1.16
C GLU A 74 8.67 11.22 -1.14
N ALA A 75 7.97 11.53 -2.25
CA ALA A 75 7.16 12.74 -2.39
C ALA A 75 5.72 12.55 -1.91
N MET A 76 5.16 11.35 -2.01
CA MET A 76 3.74 11.07 -1.79
C MET A 76 3.19 11.44 -0.41
N PRO A 77 3.95 11.42 0.71
CA PRO A 77 3.45 11.89 2.00
C PRO A 77 2.96 13.35 1.98
N SER A 78 3.54 14.21 1.14
CA SER A 78 3.09 15.60 0.96
C SER A 78 1.71 15.70 0.29
N PHE A 79 1.25 14.61 -0.30
CA PHE A 79 -0.07 14.46 -0.92
C PHE A 79 -0.96 13.48 -0.14
N ASP A 80 -0.76 13.38 1.17
CA ASP A 80 -1.53 12.53 2.09
C ASP A 80 -1.57 11.05 1.70
N THR A 81 -0.51 10.55 1.08
CA THR A 81 -0.46 9.22 0.50
C THR A 81 0.77 8.46 0.98
N LEU A 82 0.58 7.20 1.36
CA LEU A 82 1.62 6.29 1.84
C LEU A 82 1.85 5.16 0.83
N LEU A 83 3.11 4.81 0.58
CA LEU A 83 3.45 3.55 -0.07
C LEU A 83 3.47 2.43 0.98
N PHE A 84 2.73 1.36 0.72
CA PHE A 84 2.62 0.23 1.62
C PHE A 84 2.99 -1.10 0.94
N HIS A 85 3.66 -1.98 1.64
CA HIS A 85 3.95 -3.33 1.17
C HIS A 85 2.87 -4.29 1.64
N GLY A 86 2.00 -4.67 0.73
CA GLY A 86 0.87 -5.54 1.04
C GLY A 86 0.15 -6.00 -0.21
N SER A 87 -0.76 -6.95 -0.06
CA SER A 87 -1.62 -7.43 -1.12
C SER A 87 -3.05 -6.94 -0.84
N ALA A 88 -3.59 -6.12 -1.74
CA ALA A 88 -4.90 -5.49 -1.60
C ALA A 88 -5.89 -6.07 -2.60
N ILE A 89 -7.05 -6.47 -2.09
CA ILE A 89 -8.17 -7.00 -2.86
C ILE A 89 -9.42 -6.17 -2.60
N CYS A 90 -10.22 -5.95 -3.63
CA CYS A 90 -11.55 -5.39 -3.50
C CYS A 90 -12.59 -6.51 -3.49
N LEU A 91 -13.54 -6.45 -2.59
CA LEU A 91 -14.74 -7.29 -2.57
C LEU A 91 -15.95 -6.39 -2.35
N ASP A 92 -16.92 -6.44 -3.26
CA ASP A 92 -18.16 -5.65 -3.21
C ASP A 92 -17.93 -4.13 -3.03
N GLY A 93 -16.84 -3.60 -3.61
CA GLY A 93 -16.51 -2.18 -3.54
C GLY A 93 -15.72 -1.74 -2.30
N GLU A 94 -15.44 -2.64 -1.36
CA GLU A 94 -14.61 -2.41 -0.18
C GLU A 94 -13.21 -3.04 -0.34
N GLY A 95 -12.15 -2.34 0.05
CA GLY A 95 -10.77 -2.80 -0.01
C GLY A 95 -10.34 -3.53 1.26
N TYR A 96 -9.69 -4.66 1.11
CA TYR A 96 -9.09 -5.44 2.19
C TYR A 96 -7.59 -5.59 1.93
N LEU A 97 -6.76 -5.18 2.88
CA LEU A 97 -5.31 -5.17 2.75
C LEU A 97 -4.68 -6.24 3.64
N PHE A 98 -3.91 -7.10 3.04
CA PHE A 98 -3.16 -8.16 3.73
C PHE A 98 -1.68 -7.83 3.74
N THR A 99 -1.09 -7.83 4.93
CA THR A 99 0.34 -7.60 5.10
C THR A 99 0.99 -8.73 5.90
N ALA A 100 2.26 -8.98 5.65
CA ALA A 100 3.08 -9.98 6.31
C ALA A 100 4.53 -9.87 5.85
N ARG A 101 5.45 -10.52 6.55
CA ARG A 101 6.82 -10.72 6.05
C ARG A 101 6.81 -11.37 4.67
N SER A 102 7.83 -11.08 3.86
CA SER A 102 7.96 -11.70 2.53
C SER A 102 7.90 -13.22 2.63
N GLY A 103 7.20 -13.86 1.68
CA GLY A 103 7.05 -15.32 1.64
C GLY A 103 6.05 -15.92 2.64
N THR A 104 5.34 -15.13 3.46
CA THR A 104 4.34 -15.65 4.40
C THR A 104 3.09 -16.21 3.70
N GLY A 105 2.70 -15.63 2.53
CA GLY A 105 1.56 -16.12 1.76
C GLY A 105 0.50 -15.07 1.43
N LYS A 106 0.82 -13.77 1.42
CA LYS A 106 -0.11 -12.67 1.04
C LYS A 106 -0.84 -12.96 -0.28
N SER A 107 -0.08 -13.16 -1.37
CA SER A 107 -0.64 -13.44 -2.69
C SER A 107 -1.42 -14.77 -2.76
N THR A 108 -1.04 -15.75 -1.94
CA THR A 108 -1.82 -16.99 -1.80
C THR A 108 -3.17 -16.69 -1.15
N HIS A 109 -3.20 -15.89 -0.10
CA HIS A 109 -4.43 -15.55 0.61
C HIS A 109 -5.39 -14.75 -0.29
N THR A 110 -4.91 -13.73 -1.02
CA THR A 110 -5.74 -12.97 -1.97
C THR A 110 -6.17 -13.80 -3.18
N ARG A 111 -5.39 -14.82 -3.59
CA ARG A 111 -5.84 -15.81 -4.58
C ARG A 111 -7.04 -16.62 -4.05
N LEU A 112 -7.01 -17.08 -2.79
CA LEU A 112 -8.13 -17.79 -2.17
C LEU A 112 -9.39 -16.92 -2.12
N TRP A 113 -9.26 -15.61 -1.85
CA TRP A 113 -10.39 -14.68 -1.92
C TRP A 113 -11.02 -14.66 -3.31
N ARG A 114 -10.23 -14.56 -4.37
CA ARG A 114 -10.75 -14.57 -5.75
C ARG A 114 -11.40 -15.91 -6.10
N GLU A 115 -10.86 -17.02 -5.61
CA GLU A 115 -11.44 -18.34 -5.82
C GLU A 115 -12.78 -18.51 -5.08
N VAL A 116 -12.90 -18.01 -3.85
CA VAL A 116 -14.12 -18.14 -3.02
C VAL A 116 -15.22 -17.18 -3.46
N PHE A 117 -14.86 -15.91 -3.78
CA PHE A 117 -15.84 -14.87 -4.04
C PHE A 117 -16.08 -14.61 -5.53
N GLY A 118 -15.31 -15.24 -6.42
CA GLY A 118 -15.47 -15.14 -7.88
C GLY A 118 -15.41 -13.70 -8.38
N ASP A 119 -16.29 -13.36 -9.29
CA ASP A 119 -16.33 -12.04 -9.96
C ASP A 119 -16.61 -10.85 -9.01
N ARG A 120 -17.01 -11.11 -7.78
CA ARG A 120 -17.19 -10.07 -6.76
C ARG A 120 -15.84 -9.54 -6.24
N ALA A 121 -14.78 -10.33 -6.39
CA ALA A 121 -13.45 -10.03 -5.86
C ALA A 121 -12.43 -9.80 -6.96
N PHE A 122 -11.74 -8.65 -6.93
CA PHE A 122 -10.63 -8.37 -7.86
C PHE A 122 -9.45 -7.73 -7.14
N MET A 123 -8.25 -7.91 -7.73
CA MET A 123 -7.03 -7.35 -7.14
C MET A 123 -6.96 -5.85 -7.37
N VAL A 124 -6.72 -5.11 -6.28
CA VAL A 124 -6.33 -3.70 -6.35
C VAL A 124 -4.84 -3.61 -6.63
N ASN A 125 -4.02 -4.33 -5.85
CA ASN A 125 -2.58 -4.45 -6.08
C ASN A 125 -1.98 -5.61 -5.27
N ASP A 126 -1.03 -6.37 -5.82
CA ASP A 126 -0.46 -7.55 -5.17
C ASP A 126 0.87 -7.31 -4.43
N ASP A 127 1.44 -6.10 -4.44
CA ASP A 127 2.73 -5.85 -3.79
C ASP A 127 2.88 -4.45 -3.16
N LYS A 128 2.56 -3.40 -3.92
CA LYS A 128 2.87 -2.02 -3.55
C LYS A 128 1.69 -1.05 -3.78
N PRO A 129 0.54 -1.28 -3.11
CA PRO A 129 -0.56 -0.32 -3.14
C PRO A 129 -0.16 1.01 -2.52
N LEU A 130 -0.85 2.07 -2.93
CA LEU A 130 -0.83 3.35 -2.24
C LEU A 130 -2.05 3.45 -1.32
N LEU A 131 -1.83 4.00 -0.12
CA LEU A 131 -2.89 4.29 0.85
C LEU A 131 -3.05 5.80 0.95
N LYS A 132 -4.19 6.33 0.49
CA LYS A 132 -4.50 7.75 0.53
C LYS A 132 -5.38 8.06 1.72
N VAL A 133 -4.92 8.94 2.60
CA VAL A 133 -5.69 9.43 3.75
C VAL A 133 -6.51 10.63 3.29
N THR A 134 -7.81 10.61 3.54
CA THR A 134 -8.75 11.68 3.19
C THR A 134 -9.60 12.06 4.40
N ALA A 135 -10.35 13.16 4.29
CA ALA A 135 -11.33 13.53 5.31
C ALA A 135 -12.46 12.49 5.48
N GLY A 136 -12.75 11.70 4.43
CA GLY A 136 -13.78 10.65 4.44
C GLY A 136 -13.26 9.27 4.85
N GLY A 137 -11.98 9.13 5.19
CA GLY A 137 -11.36 7.84 5.53
C GLY A 137 -10.11 7.53 4.72
N VAL A 138 -9.71 6.29 4.69
CA VAL A 138 -8.53 5.83 3.96
C VAL A 138 -8.97 5.08 2.69
N LEU A 139 -8.31 5.38 1.59
CA LEU A 139 -8.51 4.71 0.31
C LEU A 139 -7.29 3.83 0.01
N VAL A 140 -7.51 2.65 -0.57
CA VAL A 140 -6.45 1.84 -1.15
C VAL A 140 -6.48 1.97 -2.68
N CYS A 141 -5.33 2.28 -3.26
CA CYS A 141 -5.18 2.61 -4.67
C CYS A 141 -4.22 1.63 -5.33
N GLY A 142 -4.61 1.12 -6.50
CA GLY A 142 -3.73 0.35 -7.35
C GLY A 142 -2.57 1.17 -7.90
N THR A 143 -1.47 0.49 -8.18
CA THR A 143 -0.27 1.08 -8.80
C THR A 143 0.27 0.15 -9.88
N PRO A 144 1.03 0.64 -10.85
CA PRO A 144 1.68 -0.21 -11.84
C PRO A 144 2.79 -1.09 -11.26
N TRP A 145 3.33 -0.77 -10.06
CA TRP A 145 4.31 -1.59 -9.34
C TRP A 145 3.61 -2.66 -8.54
N ASP A 146 3.36 -3.77 -9.17
CA ASP A 146 2.72 -4.95 -8.60
C ASP A 146 3.71 -6.12 -8.42
N GLY A 147 3.24 -7.21 -7.85
CA GLY A 147 4.04 -8.40 -7.66
C GLY A 147 4.28 -9.16 -8.97
N LYS A 148 5.02 -10.27 -8.89
CA LYS A 148 5.43 -11.10 -10.02
C LYS A 148 4.28 -11.66 -10.90
N HIS A 149 3.04 -11.55 -10.44
CA HIS A 149 1.85 -12.02 -11.15
C HIS A 149 1.15 -10.93 -11.96
N HIS A 150 1.61 -9.68 -11.87
CA HIS A 150 1.05 -8.51 -12.56
C HIS A 150 -0.46 -8.38 -12.32
N LEU A 151 -0.86 -8.49 -11.05
CA LEU A 151 -2.25 -8.45 -10.61
C LEU A 151 -2.53 -7.10 -9.92
N SER A 152 -2.57 -6.04 -10.72
CA SER A 152 -3.03 -4.73 -10.28
C SER A 152 -4.13 -4.20 -11.19
N THR A 153 -4.93 -3.30 -10.65
CA THR A 153 -5.98 -2.60 -11.39
C THR A 153 -5.84 -1.11 -11.09
N ASN A 154 -5.92 -0.27 -12.12
CA ASN A 154 -5.99 1.19 -11.93
C ASN A 154 -7.34 1.55 -11.31
N THR A 155 -7.43 1.39 -10.00
CA THR A 155 -8.65 1.61 -9.22
C THR A 155 -8.33 2.21 -7.86
N THR A 156 -9.34 2.79 -7.24
CA THR A 156 -9.28 3.35 -5.89
C THR A 156 -10.57 2.97 -5.16
N VAL A 157 -10.45 2.30 -4.02
CA VAL A 157 -11.60 1.86 -3.22
C VAL A 157 -11.40 2.21 -1.74
N PRO A 158 -12.49 2.38 -0.96
CA PRO A 158 -12.39 2.57 0.49
C PRO A 158 -11.68 1.39 1.15
N LEU A 159 -10.71 1.66 2.02
CA LEU A 159 -10.02 0.63 2.80
C LEU A 159 -10.84 0.27 4.04
N LYS A 160 -11.42 -0.91 4.04
CA LYS A 160 -12.24 -1.43 5.14
C LYS A 160 -11.42 -1.91 6.31
N ALA A 161 -10.40 -2.74 6.03
CA ALA A 161 -9.60 -3.36 7.08
C ALA A 161 -8.20 -3.76 6.60
N VAL A 162 -7.27 -3.86 7.55
CA VAL A 162 -5.91 -4.37 7.37
C VAL A 162 -5.73 -5.62 8.20
N CYS A 163 -5.22 -6.69 7.60
CA CYS A 163 -4.95 -7.95 8.28
C CYS A 163 -3.47 -8.35 8.20
N MET A 164 -2.88 -8.60 9.35
CA MET A 164 -1.53 -9.14 9.50
C MET A 164 -1.58 -10.67 9.47
N LEU A 165 -1.06 -11.26 8.39
CA LEU A 165 -1.08 -12.71 8.20
C LEU A 165 0.10 -13.41 8.88
N HIS A 166 -0.19 -14.53 9.51
CA HIS A 166 0.75 -15.50 10.06
C HIS A 166 0.40 -16.89 9.57
N ARG A 167 1.39 -17.76 9.42
CA ARG A 167 1.14 -19.15 9.10
C ARG A 167 0.56 -19.87 10.32
N GLY A 168 -0.51 -20.62 10.11
CA GLY A 168 -1.18 -21.43 11.12
C GLY A 168 -1.64 -22.77 10.56
N LYS A 169 -1.95 -23.70 11.43
CA LYS A 169 -2.59 -24.99 11.06
C LYS A 169 -4.10 -24.80 10.89
N GLU A 170 -4.69 -23.94 11.68
CA GLU A 170 -6.10 -23.56 11.71
C GLU A 170 -6.28 -22.13 11.27
N ASN A 171 -7.49 -21.76 10.89
CA ASN A 171 -7.86 -20.42 10.43
C ASN A 171 -8.49 -19.65 11.59
N GLU A 172 -7.69 -18.82 12.26
CA GLU A 172 -8.12 -18.01 13.39
C GLU A 172 -7.81 -16.54 13.11
N ILE A 173 -8.80 -15.65 13.29
CA ILE A 173 -8.65 -14.22 13.13
C ILE A 173 -9.16 -13.48 14.37
N HIS A 174 -8.39 -12.51 14.83
CA HIS A 174 -8.73 -11.69 15.98
C HIS A 174 -8.53 -10.21 15.67
N PRO A 175 -9.42 -9.32 16.13
CA PRO A 175 -9.17 -7.88 16.07
C PRO A 175 -7.96 -7.54 16.95
N VAL A 176 -7.21 -6.54 16.52
CA VAL A 176 -6.09 -5.99 17.30
C VAL A 176 -6.24 -4.48 17.43
N SER A 177 -5.75 -3.94 18.52
CA SER A 177 -5.78 -2.50 18.74
C SER A 177 -4.83 -1.76 17.77
N PRO A 178 -5.07 -0.46 17.50
CA PRO A 178 -4.14 0.38 16.75
C PRO A 178 -2.71 0.33 17.26
N ALA A 179 -2.53 0.29 18.57
CA ALA A 179 -1.20 0.24 19.20
C ALA A 179 -0.46 -1.08 18.91
N GLU A 180 -1.19 -2.19 18.88
CA GLU A 180 -0.63 -3.51 18.52
C GLU A 180 -0.34 -3.64 17.03
N ALA A 181 -1.09 -2.94 16.16
CA ALA A 181 -0.88 -2.95 14.71
C ALA A 181 0.30 -2.06 14.28
N LEU A 182 0.57 -0.97 15.01
CA LEU A 182 1.52 0.07 14.61
C LEU A 182 2.93 -0.44 14.26
N PRO A 183 3.57 -1.36 15.00
CA PRO A 183 4.87 -1.88 14.62
C PRO A 183 4.88 -2.55 13.23
N ALA A 184 3.85 -3.35 12.93
CA ALA A 184 3.72 -4.00 11.62
C ALA A 184 3.44 -2.99 10.51
N LEU A 185 2.64 -1.96 10.77
CA LEU A 185 2.39 -0.87 9.81
C LEU A 185 3.68 -0.12 9.49
N LEU A 186 4.48 0.22 10.49
CA LEU A 186 5.78 0.89 10.33
C LEU A 186 6.80 0.03 9.57
N GLU A 187 6.78 -1.29 9.77
CA GLU A 187 7.67 -2.21 9.06
C GLU A 187 7.33 -2.30 7.57
N GLN A 188 6.05 -2.22 7.23
CA GLN A 188 5.55 -2.42 5.87
C GLN A 188 5.32 -1.10 5.10
N CYS A 189 5.36 0.03 5.77
CA CYS A 189 5.27 1.34 5.13
C CYS A 189 6.65 1.78 4.61
N TYR A 190 6.69 2.38 3.42
CA TYR A 190 7.90 3.05 2.96
C TYR A 190 8.30 4.15 3.94
N ARG A 191 9.57 4.20 4.26
CA ARG A 191 10.15 5.21 5.15
C ARG A 191 10.95 6.20 4.33
N PRO A 192 10.43 7.41 4.11
CA PRO A 192 11.17 8.46 3.41
C PRO A 192 12.49 8.80 4.11
N GLU A 193 13.50 9.15 3.31
CA GLU A 193 14.81 9.57 3.82
C GLU A 193 14.78 11.02 4.32
N ARG A 194 13.92 11.87 3.72
CA ARG A 194 13.74 13.26 4.16
C ARG A 194 12.93 13.32 5.45
N THR A 195 13.47 14.00 6.45
CA THR A 195 12.85 14.12 7.79
C THR A 195 11.41 14.62 7.76
N GLU A 196 11.11 15.65 6.96
CA GLU A 196 9.76 16.20 6.83
C GLU A 196 8.76 15.18 6.26
N ALA A 197 9.12 14.48 5.19
CA ALA A 197 8.31 13.43 4.59
C ALA A 197 8.11 12.25 5.56
N PHE A 198 9.15 11.88 6.32
CA PHE A 198 9.05 10.85 7.35
C PHE A 198 8.10 11.25 8.49
N LEU A 199 8.20 12.47 9.01
CA LEU A 199 7.27 12.98 10.03
C LEU A 199 5.83 13.02 9.53
N ARG A 200 5.63 13.41 8.25
CA ARG A 200 4.31 13.36 7.62
C ARG A 200 3.81 11.93 7.52
N THR A 201 4.67 10.97 7.13
CA THR A 201 4.35 9.53 7.12
C THR A 201 3.85 9.05 8.48
N LEU A 202 4.52 9.40 9.57
CA LEU A 202 4.08 9.04 10.93
C LEU A 202 2.70 9.62 11.27
N THR A 203 2.46 10.87 10.89
CA THR A 203 1.14 11.52 11.08
C THR A 203 0.04 10.78 10.32
N LEU A 204 0.29 10.41 9.06
CA LEU A 204 -0.66 9.68 8.22
C LEU A 204 -0.92 8.27 8.76
N LEU A 205 0.12 7.55 9.22
CA LEU A 205 -0.03 6.24 9.86
C LEU A 205 -0.86 6.33 11.15
N ASN A 206 -0.67 7.39 11.95
CA ASN A 206 -1.50 7.62 13.13
C ASN A 206 -2.97 7.87 12.76
N THR A 207 -3.24 8.62 11.69
CA THR A 207 -4.62 8.83 11.20
C THR A 207 -5.22 7.52 10.69
N LEU A 208 -4.47 6.76 9.88
CA LEU A 208 -4.88 5.44 9.38
C LEU A 208 -5.21 4.50 10.54
N SER A 209 -4.37 4.46 11.58
CA SER A 209 -4.56 3.57 12.73
C SER A 209 -5.81 3.90 13.55
N GLY A 210 -6.29 5.13 13.51
CA GLY A 210 -7.53 5.54 14.18
C GLY A 210 -8.80 5.42 13.32
N THR A 211 -8.65 5.06 12.03
CA THR A 211 -9.75 5.10 11.05
C THR A 211 -10.12 3.71 10.51
N VAL A 212 -9.14 2.80 10.43
CA VAL A 212 -9.29 1.48 9.79
C VAL A 212 -9.24 0.38 10.85
N ALA A 213 -10.00 -0.69 10.65
CA ALA A 213 -9.97 -1.87 11.51
C ALA A 213 -8.72 -2.71 11.25
N PHE A 214 -8.12 -3.25 12.32
CA PHE A 214 -6.93 -4.10 12.25
C PHE A 214 -7.20 -5.49 12.80
N TYR A 215 -6.63 -6.49 12.11
CA TYR A 215 -6.76 -7.89 12.47
C TYR A 215 -5.40 -8.59 12.43
N ARG A 216 -5.27 -9.63 13.23
CA ARG A 216 -4.20 -10.63 13.14
C ARG A 216 -4.84 -11.96 12.81
N MET A 217 -4.31 -12.63 11.79
CA MET A 217 -4.83 -13.91 11.36
C MET A 217 -3.73 -14.97 11.31
N HIS A 218 -3.95 -16.09 11.97
CA HIS A 218 -3.24 -17.33 11.71
C HIS A 218 -4.05 -18.11 10.69
N CYS A 219 -3.43 -18.55 9.60
CA CYS A 219 -4.16 -19.24 8.53
C CYS A 219 -3.31 -20.28 7.81
N ASN A 220 -4.01 -21.28 7.30
CA ASN A 220 -3.51 -22.25 6.35
C ASN A 220 -3.84 -21.84 4.90
N MET A 221 -3.69 -22.74 3.94
CA MET A 221 -3.92 -22.49 2.51
C MET A 221 -5.29 -23.03 2.02
N SER A 222 -6.25 -23.27 2.91
CA SER A 222 -7.60 -23.72 2.52
C SER A 222 -8.49 -22.55 2.09
N ALA A 223 -9.49 -22.82 1.27
CA ALA A 223 -10.50 -21.83 0.87
C ALA A 223 -11.25 -21.22 2.08
N GLU A 224 -11.37 -21.97 3.18
CA GLU A 224 -11.96 -21.51 4.43
C GLU A 224 -11.26 -20.27 4.99
N ALA A 225 -9.93 -20.14 4.79
CA ALA A 225 -9.17 -18.98 5.25
C ALA A 225 -9.75 -17.65 4.71
N ALA A 226 -10.18 -17.62 3.45
CA ALA A 226 -10.79 -16.43 2.86
C ALA A 226 -12.15 -16.12 3.48
N ALA A 227 -12.98 -17.13 3.71
CA ALA A 227 -14.31 -16.97 4.33
C ALA A 227 -14.22 -16.48 5.78
N VAL A 228 -13.30 -17.06 6.58
CA VAL A 228 -13.05 -16.66 7.98
C VAL A 228 -12.54 -15.22 8.04
N ALA A 229 -11.59 -14.86 7.16
CA ALA A 229 -11.09 -13.50 7.09
C ALA A 229 -12.17 -12.50 6.73
N HIS A 230 -12.97 -12.76 5.70
CA HIS A 230 -14.04 -11.88 5.27
C HIS A 230 -15.12 -11.72 6.35
N ALA A 231 -15.56 -12.79 6.98
CA ALA A 231 -16.59 -12.74 8.02
C ALA A 231 -16.19 -11.81 9.19
N ALA A 232 -14.92 -11.81 9.57
CA ALA A 232 -14.42 -10.92 10.63
C ALA A 232 -14.21 -9.49 10.12
N MET A 233 -13.54 -9.32 8.97
CA MET A 233 -13.08 -8.01 8.47
C MET A 233 -14.21 -7.16 7.87
N SER A 234 -15.34 -7.75 7.46
CA SER A 234 -16.52 -7.03 6.95
C SER A 234 -17.43 -6.49 8.05
N ALA A 235 -17.22 -6.89 9.31
CA ALA A 235 -18.00 -6.39 10.43
C ALA A 235 -17.92 -4.85 10.55
N PRO A 236 -19.00 -4.19 11.00
CA PRO A 236 -18.95 -2.75 11.28
C PRO A 236 -17.83 -2.44 12.26
N HIS A 237 -16.99 -1.45 11.90
CA HIS A 237 -15.94 -0.94 12.76
C HIS A 237 -16.35 0.42 13.32
N GLU A 238 -16.45 0.54 14.64
CA GLU A 238 -16.59 1.82 15.28
C GLU A 238 -15.18 2.43 15.42
N PRO A 239 -14.88 3.54 14.75
CA PRO A 239 -13.59 4.21 14.92
C PRO A 239 -13.40 4.59 16.39
N ALA A 240 -12.19 4.38 16.91
CA ALA A 240 -11.86 4.74 18.27
C ALA A 240 -12.13 6.24 18.49
N VAL A 241 -13.13 6.57 19.30
CA VAL A 241 -13.47 7.95 19.67
C VAL A 241 -12.23 8.55 20.34
N ARG A 242 -11.59 9.51 19.68
CA ARG A 242 -10.52 10.29 20.31
C ARG A 242 -11.12 10.97 21.55
N LYS A 243 -10.74 10.51 22.75
CA LYS A 243 -10.98 11.32 23.94
C LYS A 243 -10.22 12.63 23.75
N PRO A 244 -10.87 13.80 23.87
CA PRO A 244 -10.17 15.07 23.81
C PRO A 244 -9.09 15.05 24.92
N ASP A 245 -7.87 15.41 24.56
CA ASP A 245 -6.77 15.58 25.51
C ASP A 245 -7.27 16.50 26.62
N ARG A 246 -7.30 15.99 27.84
CA ARG A 246 -7.53 16.84 29.01
C ARG A 246 -6.32 17.76 29.09
N VAL A 247 -6.49 18.97 28.59
CA VAL A 247 -5.61 20.09 28.92
C VAL A 247 -5.67 20.19 30.46
N SER A 248 -4.63 19.73 31.13
CA SER A 248 -4.48 19.95 32.54
C SER A 248 -4.28 21.46 32.73
N ASP A 249 -5.36 22.14 33.14
CA ASP A 249 -5.31 23.49 33.64
C ASP A 249 -4.52 23.44 34.95
N GLN A 250 -3.22 23.74 34.88
CA GLN A 250 -2.38 24.01 36.03
C GLN A 250 -2.27 25.52 36.16
N SER A 251 -3.39 26.13 36.57
CA SER A 251 -3.40 27.46 37.19
C SER A 251 -3.47 27.27 38.69
N ARG A 252 -2.33 27.30 39.37
CA ARG A 252 -2.16 27.86 40.73
C ARG A 252 -0.68 28.05 41.02
#